data_775ab160ffecb45a94abd4e04a5111d4
#
_entry.id   775ab160ffecb45a94abd4e04a5111d4
#
_cell.length_a   1.000
_cell.length_b   1.000
_cell.length_c   1.000
_cell.angle_alpha   90.00
_cell.angle_beta   90.00
_cell.angle_gamma   90.00
#
_symmetry.space_group_name_H-M   'P 1'
#
loop_
_entity.id
_entity.type
_entity.pdbx_description
1 polymer ?
#
loop_
_entity_poly.entity_id
_entity_poly.type
_entity_poly.pdbx_seq_one_letter_code
_entity_poly.pdbx_strand_id
1 'polypeptide(L)' 'QPAVFFRNGKGLLINFSHVALVQATGEVLLKNGQTVFCSRRRKRETREAFLAYARTLSRRL' A
#
# COMPACT_ATOMS: atom_id res chain seq x y z
N GLN A 1 8.81 -6.87 13.16
CA GLN A 1 7.86 -5.86 12.77
C GLN A 1 6.63 -6.50 12.14
N PRO A 2 5.43 -6.22 12.64
CA PRO A 2 4.24 -6.89 12.13
C PRO A 2 3.95 -6.48 10.69
N ALA A 3 3.54 -7.44 9.90
CA ALA A 3 3.06 -7.17 8.56
C ALA A 3 1.68 -6.53 8.64
N VAL A 4 1.44 -5.54 7.80
CA VAL A 4 0.14 -4.88 7.71
C VAL A 4 -0.46 -5.21 6.36
N PHE A 5 -1.66 -5.76 6.36
CA PHE A 5 -2.32 -6.16 5.14
C PHE A 5 -3.51 -5.25 4.86
N PHE A 6 -3.69 -4.94 3.62
CA PHE A 6 -4.80 -4.10 3.18
C PHE A 6 -5.43 -4.70 1.92
N ARG A 7 -6.74 -4.84 1.95
CA ARG A 7 -7.47 -5.38 0.80
C ARG A 7 -7.86 -4.24 -0.13
N ASN A 8 -7.31 -4.25 -1.34
CA ASN A 8 -7.52 -3.16 -2.28
C ASN A 8 -8.66 -3.39 -3.26
N GLY A 9 -9.57 -4.31 -2.98
CA GLY A 9 -10.65 -4.68 -3.86
C GLY A 9 -10.31 -5.94 -4.63
N LYS A 10 -11.28 -6.55 -5.30
CA LYS A 10 -11.09 -7.76 -6.10
C LYS A 10 -10.38 -8.90 -5.36
N GLY A 11 -10.39 -8.87 -4.04
CA GLY A 11 -9.77 -9.92 -3.25
C GLY A 11 -8.27 -9.85 -3.13
N LEU A 12 -7.63 -8.85 -3.72
CA LEU A 12 -6.19 -8.72 -3.63
C LEU A 12 -5.79 -8.18 -2.25
N LEU A 13 -4.84 -8.85 -1.62
CA LEU A 13 -4.36 -8.47 -0.30
C LEU A 13 -2.95 -7.92 -0.43
N ILE A 14 -2.75 -6.69 0.02
CA ILE A 14 -1.47 -6.02 -0.06
C ILE A 14 -0.81 -6.01 1.31
N ASN A 15 0.43 -6.46 1.35
CA ASN A 15 1.24 -6.37 2.56
C ASN A 15 2.06 -5.08 2.47
N PHE A 16 1.71 -4.09 3.27
CA PHE A 16 2.35 -2.78 3.20
C PHE A 16 3.85 -2.82 3.51
N SER A 17 4.31 -3.82 4.23
CA SER A 17 5.75 -3.93 4.51
C SER A 17 6.55 -4.20 3.24
N HIS A 18 5.90 -4.66 2.18
CA HIS A 18 6.55 -4.92 0.89
C HIS A 18 6.31 -3.79 -0.11
N VAL A 19 5.63 -2.74 0.28
CA VAL A 19 5.26 -1.65 -0.61
C VAL A 19 6.26 -0.52 -0.47
N ALA A 20 6.79 -0.05 -1.60
CA ALA A 20 7.66 1.11 -1.63
C ALA A 20 6.87 2.40 -1.79
N LEU A 21 5.82 2.38 -2.60
CA LEU A 21 5.07 3.59 -2.90
C LEU A 21 3.70 3.23 -3.47
N VAL A 22 2.69 3.99 -3.10
CA VAL A 22 1.37 3.90 -3.72
C VAL A 22 1.14 5.23 -4.46
N GLN A 23 1.00 5.16 -5.78
CA GLN A 23 0.81 6.35 -6.59
C GLN A 23 -0.65 6.74 -6.69
N ALA A 24 -0.90 8.01 -6.96
CA ALA A 24 -2.26 8.52 -7.11
C ALA A 24 -3.00 7.87 -8.28
N THR A 25 -2.25 7.35 -9.25
CA THR A 25 -2.82 6.66 -10.41
C THR A 25 -3.40 5.29 -10.07
N GLY A 26 -3.05 4.75 -8.91
CA GLY A 26 -3.45 3.41 -8.51
C GLY A 26 -2.34 2.38 -8.64
N GLU A 27 -1.19 2.78 -9.13
CA GLU A 27 -0.05 1.88 -9.20
C GLU A 27 0.59 1.73 -7.83
N VAL A 28 0.84 0.49 -7.45
CA VAL A 28 1.51 0.16 -6.19
C VAL A 28 2.86 -0.44 -6.53
N LEU A 29 3.92 0.30 -6.21
CA LEU A 29 5.28 -0.16 -6.44
C LEU A 29 5.74 -0.98 -5.26
N LEU A 30 6.20 -2.18 -5.53
CA LEU A 30 6.69 -3.08 -4.50
C LEU A 30 8.22 -2.95 -4.39
N LYS A 31 8.73 -3.30 -3.22
CA LYS A 31 10.17 -3.17 -2.97
C LYS A 31 11.02 -4.07 -3.86
N ASN A 32 10.42 -5.13 -4.40
CA ASN A 32 11.14 -6.04 -5.32
C ASN A 32 11.14 -5.55 -6.75
N GLY A 33 10.61 -4.36 -7.02
CA GLY A 33 10.57 -3.78 -8.35
C GLY A 33 9.31 -4.09 -9.15
N GLN A 34 8.44 -4.94 -8.62
CA GLN A 34 7.20 -5.25 -9.29
C GLN A 34 6.16 -4.16 -9.04
N THR A 35 5.19 -4.08 -9.95
CA THR A 35 4.08 -3.14 -9.83
C THR A 35 2.78 -3.90 -9.88
N VAL A 36 1.86 -3.54 -8.98
CA VAL A 36 0.50 -4.04 -9.03
C VAL A 36 -0.44 -2.85 -9.08
N PHE A 37 -1.67 -3.08 -9.53
CA PHE A 37 -2.66 -2.01 -9.64
C PHE A 37 -3.79 -2.27 -8.68
N CYS A 38 -4.19 -1.26 -7.94
CA CYS A 38 -5.41 -1.36 -7.14
C CYS A 38 -6.60 -0.91 -8.00
N SER A 39 -7.80 -1.31 -7.58
CA SER A 39 -9.00 -0.95 -8.32
C SER A 39 -9.21 0.56 -8.29
N ARG A 40 -9.88 1.09 -9.31
CA ARG A 40 -10.19 2.52 -9.38
C ARG A 40 -10.91 3.02 -8.14
N ARG A 41 -11.80 2.23 -7.62
CA ARG A 41 -12.58 2.61 -6.46
C ARG A 41 -11.75 2.72 -5.20
N ARG A 42 -10.68 1.94 -5.16
CA ARG A 42 -9.90 1.78 -3.94
C ARG A 42 -8.55 2.49 -3.97
N LYS A 43 -8.19 3.11 -5.10
CA LYS A 43 -6.85 3.69 -5.20
C LYS A 43 -6.61 4.78 -4.17
N ARG A 44 -7.60 5.63 -3.94
CA ARG A 44 -7.47 6.69 -2.95
C ARG A 44 -7.39 6.12 -1.54
N GLU A 45 -8.26 5.20 -1.24
CA GLU A 45 -8.29 4.55 0.07
C GLU A 45 -6.98 3.80 0.33
N THR A 46 -6.49 3.10 -0.68
CA THR A 46 -5.24 2.35 -0.57
C THR A 46 -4.08 3.29 -0.30
N ARG A 47 -4.01 4.41 -1.01
CA ARG A 47 -2.95 5.37 -0.83
C ARG A 47 -2.99 5.99 0.56
N GLU A 48 -4.19 6.35 1.02
CA GLU A 48 -4.33 6.92 2.35
C GLU A 48 -3.96 5.93 3.43
N ALA A 49 -4.34 4.68 3.27
CA ALA A 49 -3.99 3.65 4.23
C ALA A 49 -2.47 3.43 4.28
N PHE A 50 -1.82 3.44 3.11
CA PHE A 50 -0.37 3.28 3.08
C PHE A 50 0.33 4.47 3.73
N LEU A 51 -0.15 5.69 3.49
CA LEU A 51 0.45 6.87 4.09
C LEU A 51 0.31 6.84 5.62
N ALA A 52 -0.80 6.36 6.13
CA ALA A 52 -0.99 6.20 7.57
C ALA A 52 -0.01 5.17 8.14
N TYR A 53 0.18 4.07 7.43
CA TYR A 53 1.14 3.05 7.82
C TYR A 53 2.56 3.62 7.85
N ALA A 54 2.94 4.38 6.82
CA ALA A 54 4.27 4.97 6.74
C ALA A 54 4.51 5.96 7.88
N ARG A 55 3.49 6.74 8.23
CA ARG A 55 3.62 7.66 9.36
C ARG A 55 3.81 6.93 10.67
N THR A 56 3.15 5.79 10.84
CA THR A 56 3.30 4.98 12.04
C THR A 56 4.74 4.48 12.17
N LEU A 57 5.34 4.06 11.05
CA LEU A 57 6.73 3.63 11.06
C LEU A 57 7.66 4.78 11.45
N SER A 58 7.44 5.96 10.88
CA SER A 58 8.27 7.12 11.17
C SER A 58 8.26 7.48 12.64
N ARG A 59 7.13 7.32 13.30
CA ARG A 59 7.01 7.64 14.71
C ARG A 59 7.84 6.75 15.60
N ARG A 60 8.16 5.55 15.15
CA ARG A 60 8.91 4.61 15.94
C ARG A 60 10.42 4.88 15.90
N LEU A 61 10.83 5.68 14.97
CA LEU A 61 12.23 6.05 14.85
C LEU A 61 12.51 7.32 15.63
#